data_015e41d433cdae3d32c2d0344e6a62c0
#
_entry.id   015e41d433cdae3d32c2d0344e6a62c0
#
_cell.length_a   1.000
_cell.length_b   1.000
_cell.length_c   1.000
_cell.angle_alpha   90.00
_cell.angle_beta   90.00
_cell.angle_gamma   90.00
#
_symmetry.space_group_name_H-M   'P 1'
#
loop_
_entity.id
_entity.type
_entity.pdbx_description
1 polymer ?
#
loop_
_entity_poly.entity_id
_entity_poly.type
_entity_poly.pdbx_seq_one_letter_code
_entity_poly.pdbx_strand_id
1 'polypeptide(L)'
;MATVSLQRLTKKFGETAAVEAIDLEIGDGEFISFLGPSGCGKTTTLRLVAGFLQPDGGEIRVGRDVLSSRNAVVPPERRNMSMIFQSYAIWPHMTVSQNVAYGLKFKKFSRHEADQKVNNLLRLVHLDNLKDRYPAELSGGQQQRVALARAMVVEPQILLLDEPLSNLDANLREEMRFEIRRLHEEFRITTIYVTHDQSEAMVTSDRIAVLNRGRLV
;
A
#
# COMPACT_ATOMS: atom_id res chain seq x y z
N MET A 1 -5.84 14.30 9.17
CA MET A 1 -4.66 13.61 9.70
C MET A 1 -4.96 12.12 9.76
N ALA A 2 -4.14 11.30 9.13
CA ALA A 2 -4.39 9.88 8.94
C ALA A 2 -3.51 9.00 9.87
N THR A 3 -3.53 9.32 11.17
CA THR A 3 -2.91 8.46 12.19
C THR A 3 -3.62 7.11 12.22
N VAL A 4 -2.87 6.00 12.13
CA VAL A 4 -3.40 4.64 12.21
C VAL A 4 -3.07 4.04 13.57
N SER A 5 -4.08 3.54 14.29
CA SER A 5 -3.91 2.88 15.58
C SER A 5 -4.42 1.45 15.50
N LEU A 6 -3.55 0.50 15.82
CA LEU A 6 -3.87 -0.91 16.02
C LEU A 6 -3.90 -1.14 17.53
N GLN A 7 -5.01 -1.63 18.07
CA GLN A 7 -5.19 -1.82 19.51
C GLN A 7 -5.52 -3.28 19.78
N ARG A 8 -4.58 -4.01 20.40
CA ARG A 8 -4.67 -5.44 20.71
C ARG A 8 -5.16 -6.27 19.52
N LEU A 9 -4.74 -5.87 18.31
CA LEU A 9 -5.20 -6.46 17.07
C LEU A 9 -4.86 -7.95 17.01
N THR A 10 -5.87 -8.78 16.81
CA THR A 10 -5.74 -10.24 16.79
C THR A 10 -6.47 -10.84 15.60
N LYS A 11 -5.80 -11.80 14.91
CA LYS A 11 -6.39 -12.60 13.85
C LYS A 11 -5.95 -14.05 13.94
N LYS A 12 -6.92 -14.95 13.89
CA LYS A 12 -6.70 -16.40 13.93
C LYS A 12 -7.20 -17.05 12.65
N PHE A 13 -6.51 -18.10 12.21
CA PHE A 13 -6.94 -19.02 11.16
C PHE A 13 -6.97 -20.43 11.79
N GLY A 14 -8.18 -20.92 12.08
CA GLY A 14 -8.35 -22.10 12.91
C GLY A 14 -7.75 -21.87 14.31
N GLU A 15 -6.85 -22.75 14.74
CA GLU A 15 -6.16 -22.62 16.03
C GLU A 15 -4.91 -21.75 15.99
N THR A 16 -4.42 -21.37 14.79
CA THR A 16 -3.19 -20.61 14.64
C THR A 16 -3.47 -19.10 14.69
N ALA A 17 -2.83 -18.40 15.63
CA ALA A 17 -2.84 -16.95 15.67
C ALA A 17 -1.82 -16.38 14.66
N ALA A 18 -2.31 -15.83 13.56
CA ALA A 18 -1.46 -15.16 12.57
C ALA A 18 -1.07 -13.74 12.98
N VAL A 19 -1.92 -13.09 13.81
CA VAL A 19 -1.68 -11.79 14.45
C VAL A 19 -2.17 -11.91 15.89
N GLU A 20 -1.33 -11.53 16.86
CA GLU A 20 -1.62 -11.75 18.26
C GLU A 20 -1.37 -10.49 19.08
N ALA A 21 -2.47 -9.84 19.47
CA ALA A 21 -2.52 -8.67 20.34
C ALA A 21 -1.51 -7.56 19.97
N ILE A 22 -1.44 -7.19 18.67
CA ILE A 22 -0.56 -6.12 18.21
C ILE A 22 -1.13 -4.78 18.66
N ASP A 23 -0.28 -4.00 19.35
CA ASP A 23 -0.49 -2.59 19.67
C ASP A 23 0.54 -1.76 18.89
N LEU A 24 0.06 -0.85 18.01
CA LEU A 24 0.93 -0.02 17.19
C LEU A 24 0.22 1.27 16.82
N GLU A 25 0.93 2.39 17.00
CA GLU A 25 0.51 3.68 16.44
C GLU A 25 1.43 4.11 15.31
N ILE A 26 0.84 4.58 14.22
CA ILE A 26 1.51 5.08 13.02
C ILE A 26 1.09 6.54 12.84
N GLY A 27 2.06 7.44 12.82
CA GLY A 27 1.83 8.88 12.68
C GLY A 27 1.27 9.28 11.32
N ASP A 28 0.66 10.45 11.26
CA ASP A 28 0.23 11.06 10.00
C ASP A 28 1.47 11.40 9.14
N GLY A 29 1.46 10.93 7.88
CA GLY A 29 2.59 11.08 6.96
C GLY A 29 3.83 10.26 7.33
N GLU A 30 3.74 9.29 8.24
CA GLU A 30 4.83 8.38 8.60
C GLU A 30 4.97 7.26 7.56
N PHE A 31 6.21 6.91 7.24
CA PHE A 31 6.55 5.68 6.50
C PHE A 31 7.00 4.60 7.47
N ILE A 32 6.20 3.58 7.68
CA ILE A 32 6.55 2.44 8.54
C ILE A 32 6.71 1.16 7.73
N SER A 33 7.78 0.40 7.99
CA SER A 33 7.93 -0.95 7.44
C SER A 33 7.58 -2.03 8.45
N PHE A 34 6.81 -3.03 8.01
CA PHE A 34 6.63 -4.30 8.71
C PHE A 34 7.69 -5.28 8.21
N LEU A 35 8.65 -5.61 9.08
CA LEU A 35 9.78 -6.49 8.79
C LEU A 35 9.64 -7.80 9.56
N GLY A 36 10.05 -8.91 8.97
CA GLY A 36 10.09 -10.21 9.64
C GLY A 36 10.07 -11.38 8.67
N PRO A 37 10.26 -12.62 9.14
CA PRO A 37 10.30 -13.81 8.31
C PRO A 37 8.95 -14.08 7.61
N SER A 38 8.97 -14.93 6.59
CA SER A 38 7.74 -15.37 5.94
C SER A 38 6.79 -16.04 6.94
N GLY A 39 5.49 -15.74 6.82
CA GLY A 39 4.47 -16.29 7.71
C GLY A 39 4.37 -15.65 9.10
N CYS A 40 5.14 -14.60 9.43
CA CYS A 40 5.07 -13.95 10.75
C CYS A 40 3.87 -13.01 10.96
N GLY A 41 2.99 -12.82 9.96
CA GLY A 41 1.77 -12.02 10.09
C GLY A 41 1.77 -10.66 9.40
N LYS A 42 2.83 -10.23 8.70
CA LYS A 42 2.94 -8.93 8.02
C LYS A 42 1.79 -8.66 7.03
N THR A 43 1.66 -9.50 6.01
CA THR A 43 0.59 -9.39 4.99
C THR A 43 -0.80 -9.54 5.61
N THR A 44 -0.94 -10.39 6.66
CA THR A 44 -2.22 -10.52 7.39
C THR A 44 -2.58 -9.21 8.08
N THR A 45 -1.62 -8.57 8.77
CA THR A 45 -1.82 -7.26 9.41
C THR A 45 -2.16 -6.20 8.37
N LEU A 46 -1.45 -6.15 7.25
CA LEU A 46 -1.73 -5.22 6.15
C LEU A 46 -3.16 -5.40 5.60
N ARG A 47 -3.60 -6.65 5.38
CA ARG A 47 -4.95 -6.97 4.89
C ARG A 47 -6.05 -6.63 5.90
N LEU A 48 -5.77 -6.73 7.20
CA LEU A 48 -6.68 -6.26 8.26
C LEU A 48 -6.84 -4.74 8.19
N VAL A 49 -5.73 -4.00 8.04
CA VAL A 49 -5.76 -2.53 7.86
C VAL A 49 -6.49 -2.15 6.58
N ALA A 50 -6.28 -2.87 5.48
CA ALA A 50 -6.98 -2.64 4.21
C ALA A 50 -8.49 -2.98 4.25
N GLY A 51 -8.95 -3.77 5.23
CA GLY A 51 -10.34 -4.20 5.36
C GLY A 51 -10.71 -5.44 4.56
N PHE A 52 -9.73 -6.15 4.03
CA PHE A 52 -9.95 -7.46 3.38
C PHE A 52 -10.19 -8.60 4.39
N LEU A 53 -9.78 -8.39 5.64
CA LEU A 53 -9.97 -9.34 6.72
C LEU A 53 -10.63 -8.65 7.92
N GLN A 54 -11.48 -9.38 8.62
CA GLN A 54 -12.04 -8.96 9.89
C GLN A 54 -11.16 -9.46 11.03
N PRO A 55 -10.83 -8.63 12.03
CA PRO A 55 -10.12 -9.07 13.23
C PRO A 55 -11.01 -9.94 14.11
N ASP A 56 -10.40 -10.89 14.80
CA ASP A 56 -11.07 -11.71 15.83
C ASP A 56 -11.03 -11.06 17.22
N GLY A 57 -10.14 -10.06 17.39
CA GLY A 57 -10.02 -9.25 18.59
C GLY A 57 -9.32 -7.93 18.33
N GLY A 58 -9.50 -6.99 19.25
CA GLY A 58 -8.95 -5.65 19.11
C GLY A 58 -9.67 -4.78 18.08
N GLU A 59 -9.06 -3.66 17.72
CA GLU A 59 -9.63 -2.72 16.76
C GLU A 59 -8.57 -1.99 15.94
N ILE A 60 -8.99 -1.47 14.79
CA ILE A 60 -8.20 -0.63 13.89
C ILE A 60 -8.90 0.72 13.78
N ARG A 61 -8.16 1.79 14.08
CA ARG A 61 -8.64 3.16 13.95
C ARG A 61 -7.83 3.96 12.93
N VAL A 62 -8.48 4.91 12.28
CA VAL A 62 -7.84 5.96 11.50
C VAL A 62 -8.37 7.30 11.99
N GLY A 63 -7.49 8.10 12.57
CA GLY A 63 -7.90 9.28 13.31
C GLY A 63 -8.85 8.94 14.44
N ARG A 64 -10.11 9.45 14.35
CA ARG A 64 -11.16 9.19 15.36
C ARG A 64 -12.06 8.01 15.00
N ASP A 65 -12.00 7.51 13.77
CA ASP A 65 -12.94 6.52 13.25
C ASP A 65 -12.44 5.09 13.48
N VAL A 66 -13.30 4.23 14.01
CA VAL A 66 -13.06 2.78 14.09
C VAL A 66 -13.39 2.16 12.73
N LEU A 67 -12.38 1.66 12.02
CA LEU A 67 -12.57 1.03 10.71
C LEU A 67 -12.78 -0.49 10.81
N SER A 68 -12.24 -1.14 11.83
CA SER A 68 -12.43 -2.58 12.05
C SER A 68 -12.44 -2.90 13.54
N SER A 69 -13.32 -3.82 13.89
CA SER A 69 -13.38 -4.46 15.19
C SER A 69 -13.89 -5.89 15.02
N ARG A 70 -13.96 -6.65 16.13
CA ARG A 70 -14.55 -8.00 16.12
C ARG A 70 -15.98 -8.02 15.54
N ASN A 71 -16.73 -6.94 15.71
CA ASN A 71 -18.16 -6.90 15.39
C ASN A 71 -18.50 -6.13 14.13
N ALA A 72 -17.57 -5.33 13.61
CA ALA A 72 -17.83 -4.46 12.46
C ALA A 72 -16.57 -4.23 11.64
N VAL A 73 -16.73 -4.18 10.32
CA VAL A 73 -15.66 -3.86 9.36
C VAL A 73 -16.18 -2.87 8.33
N VAL A 74 -15.51 -1.74 8.21
CA VAL A 74 -15.68 -0.84 7.07
C VAL A 74 -15.04 -1.51 5.87
N PRO A 75 -15.74 -1.72 4.74
CA PRO A 75 -15.17 -2.39 3.57
C PRO A 75 -14.07 -1.55 2.90
N PRO A 76 -13.14 -2.18 2.16
CA PRO A 76 -11.96 -1.52 1.58
C PRO A 76 -12.27 -0.26 0.77
N GLU A 77 -13.30 -0.28 -0.06
CA GLU A 77 -13.70 0.82 -0.94
C GLU A 77 -14.16 2.09 -0.19
N ARG A 78 -14.41 1.98 1.12
CA ARG A 78 -14.83 3.11 1.97
C ARG A 78 -13.73 3.61 2.91
N ARG A 79 -12.51 3.05 2.83
CA ARG A 79 -11.42 3.40 3.76
C ARG A 79 -10.54 4.56 3.32
N ASN A 80 -10.72 5.08 2.13
CA ASN A 80 -9.82 6.08 1.53
C ASN A 80 -8.33 5.68 1.59
N MET A 81 -8.06 4.41 1.35
CA MET A 81 -6.74 3.79 1.29
C MET A 81 -6.50 3.23 -0.11
N SER A 82 -5.24 3.18 -0.52
CA SER A 82 -4.83 2.44 -1.72
C SER A 82 -3.88 1.32 -1.34
N MET A 83 -3.94 0.22 -2.08
CA MET A 83 -3.05 -0.92 -1.86
C MET A 83 -2.37 -1.34 -3.15
N ILE A 84 -1.06 -1.59 -3.05
CA ILE A 84 -0.27 -2.23 -4.10
C ILE A 84 0.02 -3.65 -3.65
N PHE A 85 -0.41 -4.61 -4.45
CA PHE A 85 -0.19 -6.03 -4.23
C PHE A 85 1.16 -6.47 -4.79
N GLN A 86 1.69 -7.56 -4.29
CA GLN A 86 2.93 -8.17 -4.76
C GLN A 86 2.94 -8.44 -6.29
N SER A 87 1.80 -8.79 -6.88
CA SER A 87 1.63 -9.01 -8.32
C SER A 87 1.33 -7.74 -9.13
N TYR A 88 1.39 -6.54 -8.49
CA TYR A 88 0.98 -5.25 -9.04
C TYR A 88 -0.51 -5.15 -9.43
N ALA A 89 -1.20 -6.25 -9.69
CA ALA A 89 -2.60 -6.35 -10.08
C ALA A 89 -3.00 -5.37 -11.21
N ILE A 90 -2.14 -5.19 -12.20
CA ILE A 90 -2.39 -4.31 -13.36
C ILE A 90 -3.35 -5.03 -14.30
N TRP A 91 -4.33 -4.31 -14.84
CA TRP A 91 -5.28 -4.85 -15.82
C TRP A 91 -4.62 -4.97 -17.19
N PRO A 92 -4.42 -6.20 -17.73
CA PRO A 92 -3.65 -6.42 -18.96
C PRO A 92 -4.36 -5.91 -20.23
N HIS A 93 -5.67 -5.76 -20.19
CA HIS A 93 -6.52 -5.29 -21.28
C HIS A 93 -6.71 -3.76 -21.31
N MET A 94 -6.08 -3.04 -20.40
CA MET A 94 -6.10 -1.58 -20.30
C MET A 94 -4.73 -1.00 -20.59
N THR A 95 -4.67 0.16 -21.23
CA THR A 95 -3.42 0.92 -21.39
C THR A 95 -2.91 1.45 -20.06
N VAL A 96 -1.68 1.97 -20.01
CA VAL A 96 -1.10 2.64 -18.84
C VAL A 96 -2.03 3.74 -18.33
N SER A 97 -2.44 4.66 -19.21
CA SER A 97 -3.35 5.75 -18.85
C SER A 97 -4.69 5.25 -18.31
N GLN A 98 -5.28 4.23 -18.93
CA GLN A 98 -6.53 3.63 -18.47
C GLN A 98 -6.40 2.95 -17.12
N ASN A 99 -5.29 2.24 -16.86
CA ASN A 99 -4.99 1.64 -15.57
C ASN A 99 -4.94 2.72 -14.47
N VAL A 100 -4.19 3.79 -14.71
CA VAL A 100 -4.07 4.89 -13.73
C VAL A 100 -5.40 5.60 -13.54
N ALA A 101 -6.12 5.91 -14.61
CA ALA A 101 -7.40 6.63 -14.56
C ALA A 101 -8.54 5.85 -13.86
N TYR A 102 -8.40 4.52 -13.73
CA TYR A 102 -9.53 3.66 -13.34
C TYR A 102 -10.18 4.06 -12.02
N GLY A 103 -9.39 4.34 -10.99
CA GLY A 103 -9.89 4.74 -9.67
C GLY A 103 -10.66 6.06 -9.66
N LEU A 104 -10.35 6.96 -10.60
CA LEU A 104 -11.01 8.25 -10.71
C LEU A 104 -12.47 8.15 -11.18
N LYS A 105 -12.87 7.02 -11.81
CA LYS A 105 -14.27 6.76 -12.22
C LYS A 105 -15.25 6.74 -11.04
N PHE A 106 -14.74 6.48 -9.83
CA PHE A 106 -15.53 6.42 -8.60
C PHE A 106 -15.48 7.73 -7.79
N LYS A 107 -14.76 8.73 -8.30
CA LYS A 107 -14.65 10.08 -7.73
C LYS A 107 -15.42 11.08 -8.60
N LYS A 108 -15.83 12.19 -7.99
CA LYS A 108 -16.58 13.24 -8.71
C LYS A 108 -15.63 14.22 -9.40
N PHE A 109 -14.90 13.76 -10.41
CA PHE A 109 -14.07 14.61 -11.27
C PHE A 109 -14.71 14.75 -12.65
N SER A 110 -14.57 15.91 -13.25
CA SER A 110 -14.82 16.08 -14.70
C SER A 110 -13.79 15.27 -15.50
N ARG A 111 -14.10 14.95 -16.75
CA ARG A 111 -13.15 14.25 -17.65
C ARG A 111 -11.84 15.00 -17.76
N HIS A 112 -11.90 16.33 -17.91
CA HIS A 112 -10.72 17.17 -18.03
C HIS A 112 -9.82 17.13 -16.78
N GLU A 113 -10.42 17.25 -15.59
CA GLU A 113 -9.68 17.14 -14.32
C GLU A 113 -9.05 15.76 -14.15
N ALA A 114 -9.78 14.68 -14.47
CA ALA A 114 -9.24 13.33 -14.42
C ALA A 114 -8.05 13.15 -15.36
N ASP A 115 -8.17 13.62 -16.62
CA ASP A 115 -7.09 13.56 -17.61
C ASP A 115 -5.86 14.36 -17.16
N GLN A 116 -6.05 15.54 -16.56
CA GLN A 116 -4.96 16.35 -16.01
C GLN A 116 -4.25 15.63 -14.85
N LYS A 117 -4.99 15.04 -13.89
CA LYS A 117 -4.41 14.28 -12.77
C LYS A 117 -3.59 13.10 -13.27
N VAL A 118 -4.11 12.32 -14.21
CA VAL A 118 -3.42 11.18 -14.83
C VAL A 118 -2.14 11.63 -15.52
N ASN A 119 -2.21 12.65 -16.38
CA ASN A 119 -1.04 13.14 -17.12
C ASN A 119 0.04 13.72 -16.18
N ASN A 120 -0.35 14.42 -15.11
CA ASN A 120 0.58 14.95 -14.12
C ASN A 120 1.31 13.81 -13.41
N LEU A 121 0.57 12.80 -12.97
CA LEU A 121 1.14 11.68 -12.24
C LEU A 121 2.01 10.78 -13.13
N LEU A 122 1.60 10.55 -14.39
CA LEU A 122 2.42 9.81 -15.35
C LEU A 122 3.76 10.51 -15.64
N ARG A 123 3.78 11.85 -15.71
CA ARG A 123 5.03 12.62 -15.82
C ARG A 123 5.91 12.43 -14.58
N LEU A 124 5.30 12.48 -13.40
CA LEU A 124 6.01 12.33 -12.12
C LEU A 124 6.71 10.99 -11.99
N VAL A 125 6.08 9.91 -12.47
CA VAL A 125 6.66 8.56 -12.47
C VAL A 125 7.39 8.19 -13.77
N HIS A 126 7.64 9.16 -14.65
CA HIS A 126 8.36 9.00 -15.93
C HIS A 126 7.73 7.98 -16.89
N LEU A 127 6.41 7.98 -16.99
CA LEU A 127 5.62 7.11 -17.88
C LEU A 127 4.78 7.87 -18.91
N ASP A 128 4.94 9.18 -19.04
CA ASP A 128 4.18 10.03 -19.95
C ASP A 128 4.27 9.59 -21.43
N ASN A 129 5.47 9.16 -21.87
CA ASN A 129 5.71 8.63 -23.22
C ASN A 129 5.16 7.21 -23.44
N LEU A 130 4.71 6.53 -22.40
CA LEU A 130 4.22 5.14 -22.42
C LEU A 130 2.72 5.03 -22.12
N LYS A 131 2.01 6.16 -22.04
CA LYS A 131 0.61 6.23 -21.59
C LYS A 131 -0.37 5.38 -22.38
N ASP A 132 -0.09 5.15 -23.67
CA ASP A 132 -0.94 4.41 -24.61
C ASP A 132 -0.50 2.94 -24.77
N ARG A 133 0.60 2.52 -24.12
CA ARG A 133 1.10 1.13 -24.10
C ARG A 133 0.27 0.24 -23.20
N TYR A 134 0.26 -1.06 -23.52
CA TYR A 134 -0.33 -2.09 -22.69
C TYR A 134 0.72 -2.67 -21.71
N PRO A 135 0.30 -3.24 -20.58
CA PRO A 135 1.22 -3.81 -19.58
C PRO A 135 2.22 -4.83 -20.14
N ALA A 136 1.83 -5.63 -21.11
CA ALA A 136 2.70 -6.62 -21.75
C ALA A 136 3.90 -6.00 -22.51
N GLU A 137 3.84 -4.71 -22.84
CA GLU A 137 4.88 -3.96 -23.54
C GLU A 137 5.85 -3.25 -22.58
N LEU A 138 5.66 -3.41 -21.27
CA LEU A 138 6.39 -2.72 -20.21
C LEU A 138 7.37 -3.65 -19.47
N SER A 139 8.51 -3.09 -19.04
CA SER A 139 9.39 -3.77 -18.08
C SER A 139 8.74 -3.90 -16.70
N GLY A 140 9.26 -4.78 -15.85
CA GLY A 140 8.75 -4.97 -14.48
C GLY A 140 8.72 -3.67 -13.66
N GLY A 141 9.78 -2.85 -13.72
CA GLY A 141 9.80 -1.55 -13.05
C GLY A 141 8.81 -0.54 -13.62
N GLN A 142 8.59 -0.55 -14.95
CA GLN A 142 7.55 0.28 -15.55
C GLN A 142 6.15 -0.16 -15.09
N GLN A 143 5.90 -1.47 -15.01
CA GLN A 143 4.64 -1.99 -14.46
C GLN A 143 4.44 -1.57 -13.01
N GLN A 144 5.49 -1.62 -12.19
CA GLN A 144 5.43 -1.16 -10.81
C GLN A 144 5.12 0.34 -10.71
N ARG A 145 5.76 1.18 -11.53
CA ARG A 145 5.44 2.61 -11.61
C ARG A 145 3.98 2.87 -12.02
N VAL A 146 3.42 2.04 -12.91
CA VAL A 146 1.98 2.09 -13.23
C VAL A 146 1.13 1.77 -12.00
N ALA A 147 1.50 0.75 -11.22
CA ALA A 147 0.77 0.40 -10.00
C ALA A 147 0.85 1.50 -8.94
N LEU A 148 2.03 2.13 -8.76
CA LEU A 148 2.21 3.31 -7.90
C LEU A 148 1.34 4.48 -8.36
N ALA A 149 1.41 4.86 -9.62
CA ALA A 149 0.59 5.94 -10.17
C ALA A 149 -0.90 5.66 -10.00
N ARG A 150 -1.36 4.44 -10.28
CA ARG A 150 -2.75 4.04 -10.06
C ARG A 150 -3.20 4.16 -8.60
N ALA A 151 -2.34 3.78 -7.67
CA ALA A 151 -2.63 3.86 -6.25
C ALA A 151 -2.68 5.31 -5.76
N MET A 152 -1.87 6.21 -6.32
CA MET A 152 -1.72 7.59 -5.88
C MET A 152 -2.70 8.56 -6.54
N VAL A 153 -3.18 8.29 -7.76
CA VAL A 153 -4.05 9.20 -8.53
C VAL A 153 -5.35 9.54 -7.80
N VAL A 154 -5.82 8.65 -6.93
CA VAL A 154 -7.04 8.84 -6.13
C VAL A 154 -6.81 9.65 -4.86
N GLU A 155 -5.56 10.10 -4.62
CA GLU A 155 -5.14 10.87 -3.45
C GLU A 155 -5.56 10.17 -2.13
N PRO A 156 -5.04 8.95 -1.87
CA PRO A 156 -5.40 8.21 -0.68
C PRO A 156 -4.79 8.86 0.56
N GLN A 157 -5.43 8.68 1.72
CA GLN A 157 -4.84 9.08 3.01
C GLN A 157 -3.77 8.11 3.49
N ILE A 158 -3.90 6.83 3.11
CA ILE A 158 -2.98 5.77 3.52
C ILE A 158 -2.62 4.92 2.30
N LEU A 159 -1.33 4.65 2.13
CA LEU A 159 -0.79 3.78 1.09
C LEU A 159 -0.27 2.48 1.72
N LEU A 160 -0.76 1.36 1.22
CA LEU A 160 -0.41 0.02 1.69
C LEU A 160 0.38 -0.70 0.60
N LEU A 161 1.58 -1.18 0.93
CA LEU A 161 2.51 -1.81 -0.01
C LEU A 161 2.84 -3.23 0.47
N ASP A 162 2.36 -4.26 -0.25
CA ASP A 162 2.56 -5.68 0.08
C ASP A 162 3.69 -6.26 -0.76
N GLU A 163 4.92 -6.27 -0.24
CA GLU A 163 6.15 -6.74 -0.90
C GLU A 163 6.33 -6.21 -2.34
N PRO A 164 6.23 -4.89 -2.56
CA PRO A 164 6.11 -4.33 -3.91
C PRO A 164 7.36 -4.52 -4.78
N LEU A 165 8.52 -4.84 -4.20
CA LEU A 165 9.80 -4.97 -4.91
C LEU A 165 10.23 -6.43 -5.11
N SER A 166 9.46 -7.40 -4.61
CA SER A 166 9.88 -8.82 -4.59
C SER A 166 10.09 -9.44 -5.97
N ASN A 167 9.42 -8.92 -7.00
CA ASN A 167 9.46 -9.46 -8.38
C ASN A 167 10.50 -8.76 -9.27
N LEU A 168 11.35 -7.88 -8.72
CA LEU A 168 12.35 -7.11 -9.46
C LEU A 168 13.75 -7.70 -9.26
N ASP A 169 14.61 -7.52 -10.28
CA ASP A 169 16.04 -7.74 -10.15
C ASP A 169 16.69 -6.73 -9.18
N ALA A 170 17.92 -7.00 -8.78
CA ALA A 170 18.61 -6.24 -7.73
C ALA A 170 18.80 -4.75 -8.10
N ASN A 171 19.17 -4.44 -9.34
CA ASN A 171 19.44 -3.05 -9.76
C ASN A 171 18.14 -2.26 -9.81
N LEU A 172 17.09 -2.84 -10.41
CA LEU A 172 15.79 -2.21 -10.51
C LEU A 172 15.12 -2.06 -9.14
N ARG A 173 15.34 -3.00 -8.23
CA ARG A 173 14.86 -2.91 -6.84
C ARG A 173 15.48 -1.73 -6.11
N GLU A 174 16.78 -1.48 -6.30
CA GLU A 174 17.45 -0.33 -5.71
C GLU A 174 16.89 0.99 -6.25
N GLU A 175 16.74 1.12 -7.56
CA GLU A 175 16.12 2.29 -8.19
C GLU A 175 14.70 2.55 -7.64
N MET A 176 13.90 1.50 -7.56
CA MET A 176 12.51 1.62 -7.12
C MET A 176 12.34 1.92 -5.62
N ARG A 177 13.31 1.54 -4.77
CA ARG A 177 13.35 1.97 -3.35
C ARG A 177 13.43 3.49 -3.23
N PHE A 178 14.36 4.10 -3.97
CA PHE A 178 14.50 5.57 -3.99
C PHE A 178 13.25 6.25 -4.55
N GLU A 179 12.65 5.67 -5.59
CA GLU A 179 11.44 6.22 -6.20
C GLU A 179 10.25 6.21 -5.23
N ILE A 180 10.03 5.09 -4.52
CA ILE A 180 8.98 4.98 -3.50
C ILE A 180 9.21 6.01 -2.39
N ARG A 181 10.45 6.14 -1.89
CA ARG A 181 10.78 7.11 -0.84
C ARG A 181 10.58 8.55 -1.33
N ARG A 182 11.02 8.89 -2.53
CA ARG A 182 10.83 10.20 -3.15
C ARG A 182 9.34 10.56 -3.24
N LEU A 183 8.52 9.64 -3.74
CA LEU A 183 7.07 9.86 -3.85
C LEU A 183 6.42 10.04 -2.47
N HIS A 184 6.84 9.28 -1.47
CA HIS A 184 6.36 9.47 -0.11
C HIS A 184 6.71 10.86 0.43
N GLU A 185 7.94 11.34 0.24
CA GLU A 185 8.37 12.67 0.68
C GLU A 185 7.61 13.80 -0.01
N GLU A 186 7.28 13.62 -1.28
CA GLU A 186 6.54 14.60 -2.07
C GLU A 186 5.07 14.69 -1.64
N PHE A 187 4.42 13.55 -1.43
CA PHE A 187 2.98 13.51 -1.12
C PHE A 187 2.65 13.43 0.37
N ARG A 188 3.61 13.09 1.22
CA ARG A 188 3.43 12.94 2.68
C ARG A 188 2.26 12.02 3.05
N ILE A 189 2.05 10.95 2.29
CA ILE A 189 1.00 9.96 2.54
C ILE A 189 1.47 8.98 3.62
N THR A 190 0.66 8.73 4.65
CA THR A 190 0.94 7.68 5.64
C THR A 190 1.12 6.33 4.91
N THR A 191 2.29 5.71 5.05
CA THR A 191 2.65 4.53 4.26
C THR A 191 2.96 3.34 5.15
N ILE A 192 2.33 2.20 4.90
CA ILE A 192 2.65 0.91 5.54
C ILE A 192 3.25 0.00 4.47
N TYR A 193 4.49 -0.38 4.67
CA TYR A 193 5.29 -1.16 3.75
C TYR A 193 5.60 -2.53 4.33
N VAL A 194 5.25 -3.60 3.63
CA VAL A 194 5.60 -4.96 4.02
C VAL A 194 6.81 -5.42 3.22
N THR A 195 7.83 -5.90 3.91
CA THR A 195 9.01 -6.51 3.29
C THR A 195 9.62 -7.58 4.19
N HIS A 196 10.40 -8.47 3.62
CA HIS A 196 11.30 -9.38 4.34
C HIS A 196 12.77 -8.97 4.19
N ASP A 197 13.06 -7.93 3.42
CA ASP A 197 14.40 -7.40 3.16
C ASP A 197 14.72 -6.25 4.14
N GLN A 198 15.76 -6.46 4.97
CA GLN A 198 16.19 -5.45 5.95
C GLN A 198 16.71 -4.18 5.28
N SER A 199 17.40 -4.31 4.14
CA SER A 199 17.95 -3.15 3.43
C SER A 199 16.84 -2.28 2.83
N GLU A 200 15.74 -2.89 2.36
CA GLU A 200 14.56 -2.14 1.95
C GLU A 200 13.97 -1.34 3.12
N ALA A 201 13.73 -2.01 4.25
CA ALA A 201 13.14 -1.36 5.41
C ALA A 201 14.00 -0.20 5.94
N MET A 202 15.32 -0.39 6.01
CA MET A 202 16.24 0.62 6.55
C MET A 202 16.39 1.87 5.66
N VAL A 203 16.28 1.70 4.34
CA VAL A 203 16.45 2.82 3.39
C VAL A 203 15.15 3.61 3.20
N THR A 204 13.99 2.94 3.27
CA THR A 204 12.72 3.58 2.92
C THR A 204 11.95 4.13 4.12
N SER A 205 12.16 3.63 5.34
CA SER A 205 11.23 3.86 6.45
C SER A 205 11.73 4.87 7.47
N ASP A 206 10.80 5.61 8.04
CA ASP A 206 11.05 6.43 9.22
C ASP A 206 11.12 5.56 10.49
N ARG A 207 10.35 4.45 10.48
CA ARG A 207 10.31 3.47 11.59
C ARG A 207 10.09 2.04 11.06
N ILE A 208 10.66 1.06 11.75
CA ILE A 208 10.53 -0.35 11.42
C ILE A 208 9.82 -1.07 12.58
N ALA A 209 8.71 -1.74 12.28
CA ALA A 209 8.01 -2.64 13.18
C ALA A 209 8.42 -4.07 12.85
N VAL A 210 9.14 -4.71 13.76
CA VAL A 210 9.59 -6.09 13.58
C VAL A 210 8.51 -7.04 14.07
N LEU A 211 8.05 -7.93 13.18
CA LEU A 211 7.06 -8.95 13.50
C LEU A 211 7.72 -10.33 13.58
N ASN A 212 7.38 -11.08 14.64
CA ASN A 212 7.76 -12.47 14.79
C ASN A 212 6.59 -13.26 15.38
N ARG A 213 6.20 -14.36 14.70
CA ARG A 213 5.11 -15.26 15.13
C ARG A 213 3.83 -14.52 15.54
N GLY A 214 3.42 -13.55 14.75
CA GLY A 214 2.19 -12.79 14.96
C GLY A 214 2.29 -11.65 15.98
N ARG A 215 3.45 -11.38 16.57
CA ARG A 215 3.66 -10.34 17.59
C ARG A 215 4.69 -9.30 17.13
N LEU A 216 4.59 -8.09 17.68
CA LEU A 216 5.68 -7.10 17.62
C LEU A 216 6.77 -7.49 18.64
N VAL A 217 8.03 -7.31 18.23
CA VAL A 217 9.22 -7.64 19.01
C VAL A 217 9.97 -6.36 19.37
#